data_7b3ecdbcca7e0aed199bc0857dd05438
#
_entry.id   7b3ecdbcca7e0aed199bc0857dd05438
#
_cell.length_a   1.000
_cell.length_b   1.000
_cell.length_c   1.000
_cell.angle_alpha   90.00
_cell.angle_beta   90.00
_cell.angle_gamma   90.00
#
_symmetry.space_group_name_H-M   'P 1'
#
loop_
_entity.id
_entity.type
_entity.pdbx_description
1 polymer ?
#
loop_
_entity_poly.entity_id
_entity_poly.type
_entity_poly.pdbx_seq_one_letter_code
_entity_poly.pdbx_strand_id
1 'polypeptide(L)'
;MWTGTQWTGTLAGNATGRWFTFGWPATWHVTWYMMPTSPQIGAPQIDWEVAVERADPNACTYWITVRNLTANAVNFEGRYAVLS
;
A
#
# COMPACT_ATOMS: atom_id res chain seq x y z
N MET A 1 1.27 16.88 -9.75
CA MET A 1 0.94 15.48 -9.45
C MET A 1 2.07 14.57 -9.90
N TRP A 2 2.44 13.58 -9.09
CA TRP A 2 3.42 12.56 -9.49
C TRP A 2 3.09 11.24 -8.81
N THR A 3 3.67 10.17 -9.33
CA THR A 3 3.46 8.81 -8.84
C THR A 3 4.78 8.12 -8.62
N GLY A 4 4.77 7.05 -7.85
CA GLY A 4 5.96 6.23 -7.64
C GLY A 4 5.63 4.91 -6.98
N THR A 5 6.66 4.08 -6.86
CA THR A 5 6.60 2.83 -6.10
C THR A 5 7.44 3.00 -4.84
N GLN A 6 6.82 2.85 -3.68
CA GLN A 6 7.50 3.04 -2.40
C GLN A 6 8.22 1.77 -1.95
N TRP A 7 7.59 0.61 -2.18
CA TRP A 7 8.20 -0.69 -1.84
C TRP A 7 7.56 -1.81 -2.64
N THR A 8 8.20 -2.96 -2.61
CA THR A 8 7.64 -4.21 -3.10
C THR A 8 7.48 -5.19 -1.95
N GLY A 9 6.49 -6.04 -2.01
CA GLY A 9 6.23 -7.02 -0.97
C GLY A 9 5.73 -8.34 -1.52
N THR A 10 5.76 -9.35 -0.65
CA THR A 10 5.24 -10.69 -0.95
C THR A 10 4.40 -11.14 0.24
N LEU A 11 3.21 -11.68 -0.05
CA LEU A 11 2.34 -12.28 0.94
C LEU A 11 2.08 -13.74 0.58
N ALA A 12 2.26 -14.63 1.55
CA ALA A 12 1.83 -16.02 1.40
C ALA A 12 0.31 -16.09 1.21
N GLY A 13 -0.17 -17.21 0.69
CA GLY A 13 -1.60 -17.41 0.48
C GLY A 13 -2.41 -17.13 1.74
N ASN A 14 -3.50 -16.35 1.58
CA ASN A 14 -4.40 -15.94 2.65
C ASN A 14 -3.76 -15.12 3.79
N ALA A 15 -2.53 -14.68 3.63
CA ALA A 15 -1.82 -13.93 4.66
C ALA A 15 -2.17 -12.44 4.62
N THR A 16 -2.00 -11.79 5.78
CA THR A 16 -2.14 -10.36 5.94
C THR A 16 -0.80 -9.80 6.42
N GLY A 17 -0.36 -8.72 5.82
CA GLY A 17 0.85 -8.02 6.23
C GLY A 17 0.56 -6.56 6.51
N ARG A 18 1.44 -5.93 7.27
CA ARG A 18 1.31 -4.51 7.61
C ARG A 18 2.65 -3.83 7.42
N TRP A 19 2.61 -2.71 6.72
CA TRP A 19 3.79 -1.88 6.46
C TRP A 19 3.53 -0.46 6.92
N PHE A 20 4.59 0.31 7.13
CA PHE A 20 4.45 1.72 7.37
C PHE A 20 5.51 2.51 6.62
N THR A 21 5.18 3.76 6.33
CA THR A 21 6.10 4.69 5.69
C THR A 21 5.87 6.07 6.30
N PHE A 22 6.94 6.80 6.56
CA PHE A 22 6.90 8.00 7.37
C PHE A 22 7.61 9.17 6.68
N GLY A 23 7.49 10.35 7.29
CA GLY A 23 8.14 11.55 6.78
C GLY A 23 7.42 12.22 5.64
N TRP A 24 6.15 11.89 5.40
CA TRP A 24 5.36 12.50 4.36
C TRP A 24 4.85 13.86 4.81
N PRO A 25 5.03 14.93 4.00
CA PRO A 25 4.50 16.25 4.38
C PRO A 25 3.00 16.20 4.62
N ALA A 26 2.58 16.78 5.74
CA ALA A 26 1.18 16.76 6.15
C ALA A 26 0.26 17.52 5.20
N THR A 27 0.82 18.41 4.38
CA THR A 27 0.06 19.19 3.39
C THR A 27 -0.15 18.46 2.07
N TRP A 28 0.51 17.34 1.86
CA TRP A 28 0.37 16.58 0.63
C TRP A 28 -0.88 15.71 0.65
N HIS A 29 -1.52 15.60 -0.50
CA HIS A 29 -2.62 14.66 -0.73
C HIS A 29 -2.03 13.40 -1.34
N VAL A 30 -1.91 12.33 -0.54
CA VAL A 30 -1.28 11.09 -0.97
C VAL A 30 -2.31 9.98 -0.98
N THR A 31 -2.37 9.25 -2.07
CA THR A 31 -3.18 8.04 -2.19
C THR A 31 -2.29 6.83 -2.41
N TRP A 32 -2.78 5.66 -2.03
CA TRP A 32 -2.02 4.41 -2.07
C TRP A 32 -2.74 3.35 -2.87
N TYR A 33 -1.98 2.60 -3.67
CA TYR A 33 -2.46 1.48 -4.47
C TYR A 33 -1.51 0.31 -4.28
N MET A 34 -2.08 -0.85 -3.92
CA MET A 34 -1.31 -2.09 -3.81
C MET A 34 -1.56 -2.91 -5.07
N MET A 35 -0.58 -2.96 -5.96
CA MET A 35 -0.75 -3.56 -7.28
C MET A 35 -0.11 -4.94 -7.35
N PRO A 36 -0.91 -6.02 -7.52
CA PRO A 36 -0.33 -7.33 -7.79
C PRO A 36 0.51 -7.29 -9.06
N THR A 37 1.65 -7.97 -9.06
CA THR A 37 2.56 -7.96 -10.21
C THR A 37 2.36 -9.16 -11.15
N SER A 38 1.53 -10.14 -10.74
CA SER A 38 1.19 -11.28 -11.59
C SER A 38 -0.33 -11.37 -11.73
N PRO A 39 -0.86 -11.63 -12.94
CA PRO A 39 -2.30 -11.72 -13.12
C PRO A 39 -2.85 -13.01 -12.52
N GLN A 40 -4.07 -12.90 -11.98
CA GLN A 40 -4.90 -14.03 -11.58
C GLN A 40 -6.32 -13.74 -12.00
N ILE A 41 -6.87 -14.56 -12.88
CA ILE A 41 -8.19 -14.33 -13.45
C ILE A 41 -9.28 -14.81 -12.50
N GLY A 42 -10.37 -14.07 -12.40
CA GLY A 42 -11.62 -14.53 -11.83
C GLY A 42 -12.02 -13.90 -10.51
N ALA A 43 -11.09 -13.31 -9.74
CA ALA A 43 -11.40 -12.71 -8.45
C ALA A 43 -10.35 -11.67 -8.07
N PRO A 44 -10.68 -10.76 -7.14
CA PRO A 44 -9.70 -9.85 -6.58
C PRO A 44 -8.57 -10.60 -5.89
N GLN A 45 -7.34 -10.17 -6.09
CA GLN A 45 -6.16 -10.80 -5.51
C GLN A 45 -5.80 -10.23 -4.15
N ILE A 46 -5.89 -8.91 -4.00
CA ILE A 46 -5.55 -8.24 -2.75
C ILE A 46 -6.51 -7.11 -2.45
N ASP A 47 -6.65 -6.79 -1.19
CA ASP A 47 -7.23 -5.53 -0.74
C ASP A 47 -6.30 -4.89 0.28
N TRP A 48 -6.55 -3.64 0.64
CA TRP A 48 -5.73 -2.94 1.61
C TRP A 48 -6.52 -1.86 2.34
N GLU A 49 -5.99 -1.50 3.50
CA GLU A 49 -6.50 -0.39 4.29
C GLU A 49 -5.34 0.55 4.61
N VAL A 50 -5.63 1.84 4.63
CA VAL A 50 -4.65 2.87 4.96
C VAL A 50 -5.11 3.60 6.20
N ALA A 51 -4.26 3.61 7.23
CA ALA A 51 -4.46 4.42 8.42
C ALA A 51 -3.40 5.52 8.45
N VAL A 52 -3.77 6.69 8.92
CA VAL A 52 -2.91 7.86 8.90
C VAL A 52 -2.59 8.29 10.33
N GLU A 53 -1.30 8.41 10.61
CA GLU A 53 -0.81 8.98 11.86
C GLU A 53 -0.21 10.35 11.56
N ARG A 54 -0.74 11.39 12.22
CA ARG A 54 -0.13 12.71 12.18
C ARG A 54 1.01 12.73 13.22
N ALA A 55 2.19 12.28 12.79
CA ALA A 55 3.30 12.01 13.70
C ALA A 55 3.84 13.28 14.37
N ASP A 56 3.77 14.40 13.66
CA ASP A 56 4.11 15.72 14.18
C ASP A 56 3.34 16.79 13.41
N PRO A 57 3.46 18.10 13.74
CA PRO A 57 2.71 19.13 13.04
C PRO A 57 2.95 19.20 11.53
N ASN A 58 4.07 18.67 11.05
CA ASN A 58 4.47 18.83 9.64
C ASN A 58 4.51 17.51 8.86
N ALA A 59 4.39 16.36 9.51
CA ALA A 59 4.59 15.08 8.85
C ALA A 59 3.58 14.02 9.26
N CYS A 60 3.31 13.13 8.32
CA CYS A 60 2.43 11.98 8.51
C CYS A 60 3.17 10.68 8.32
N THR A 61 2.68 9.64 9.00
CA THR A 61 3.03 8.25 8.78
C THR A 61 1.79 7.53 8.26
N TYR A 62 1.96 6.74 7.22
CA TYR A 62 0.89 5.90 6.69
C TYR A 62 1.15 4.46 7.11
N TRP A 63 0.12 3.84 7.70
CA TRP A 63 0.11 2.43 8.10
C TRP A 63 -0.77 1.69 7.12
N ILE A 64 -0.20 0.73 6.40
CA ILE A 64 -0.89 0.06 5.30
C ILE A 64 -0.98 -1.43 5.59
N THR A 65 -2.20 -1.92 5.73
CA THR A 65 -2.49 -3.34 5.92
C THR A 65 -2.91 -3.92 4.59
N VAL A 66 -2.23 -4.97 4.14
CA VAL A 66 -2.49 -5.61 2.85
C VAL A 66 -2.87 -7.06 3.08
N ARG A 67 -3.96 -7.50 2.45
CA ARG A 67 -4.45 -8.87 2.56
C ARG A 67 -4.36 -9.56 1.22
N ASN A 68 -3.79 -10.76 1.22
CA ASN A 68 -3.85 -11.66 0.08
C ASN A 68 -5.14 -12.48 0.15
N LEU A 69 -6.04 -12.25 -0.80
CA LEU A 69 -7.36 -12.88 -0.84
C LEU A 69 -7.33 -14.24 -1.55
N THR A 70 -6.15 -14.69 -1.97
CA THR A 70 -5.98 -15.94 -2.73
C THR A 70 -5.26 -16.99 -1.91
N ALA A 71 -5.34 -18.24 -2.35
CA ALA A 71 -4.63 -19.36 -1.70
C ALA A 71 -3.15 -19.42 -2.09
N ASN A 72 -2.70 -18.62 -3.06
CA ASN A 72 -1.34 -18.63 -3.58
C ASN A 72 -0.57 -17.40 -3.13
N ALA A 73 0.75 -17.49 -3.07
CA ALA A 73 1.56 -16.32 -2.78
C ALA A 73 1.35 -15.22 -3.83
N VAL A 74 1.37 -13.97 -3.39
CA VAL A 74 1.23 -12.82 -4.26
C VAL A 74 2.39 -11.84 -4.03
N ASN A 75 2.96 -11.38 -5.13
CA ASN A 75 3.91 -10.28 -5.12
C ASN A 75 3.19 -9.01 -5.51
N PHE A 76 3.52 -7.90 -4.88
CA PHE A 76 2.86 -6.64 -5.17
C PHE A 76 3.81 -5.46 -5.03
N GLU A 77 3.40 -4.35 -5.62
CA GLU A 77 4.07 -3.06 -5.48
C GLU A 77 3.18 -2.13 -4.69
N GLY A 78 3.74 -1.50 -3.66
CA GLY A 78 3.07 -0.42 -2.94
C GLY A 78 3.31 0.89 -3.68
N ARG A 79 2.32 1.32 -4.45
CA ARG A 79 2.39 2.51 -5.30
C ARG A 79 1.68 3.69 -4.64
N TYR A 80 2.19 4.87 -4.90
CA TYR A 80 1.56 6.10 -4.41
C TYR A 80 1.34 7.11 -5.52
N ALA A 81 0.37 7.98 -5.30
CA ALA A 81 0.16 9.17 -6.11
C ALA A 81 0.04 10.37 -5.19
N VAL A 82 0.74 11.44 -5.49
CA VAL A 82 0.61 12.71 -4.80
C VAL A 82 -0.21 13.63 -5.69
N LEU A 83 -1.35 14.05 -5.16
CA LEU A 83 -2.30 14.92 -5.84
C LEU A 83 -2.02 16.34 -5.38
N SER A 84 -1.61 17.16 -6.29
CA SER A 84 -1.30 18.57 -5.96
C SER A 84 -2.35 19.52 -6.46
#